data_3df8fe27cb8ea07a54048114294f1f08
#
_entry.id   3df8fe27cb8ea07a54048114294f1f08
#
_cell.length_a   1.000
_cell.length_b   1.000
_cell.length_c   1.000
_cell.angle_alpha   90.00
_cell.angle_beta   90.00
_cell.angle_gamma   90.00
#
_symmetry.space_group_name_H-M   'P 1'
#
loop_
_entity.id
_entity.type
_entity.pdbx_description
1 polymer ?
#
loop_
_entity_poly.entity_id
_entity_poly.type
_entity_poly.pdbx_seq_one_letter_code
_entity_poly.pdbx_strand_id
1 'polypeptide(L)'
;MKRCNSASLVLALSALTLIGCSSGGSSEVREKGFSHVRLLTSLHTRVSSELGRYPKDEGEFKAALGKANLTLDAMKVNSIDELFISKRDGQPLVVVYGQALPGSDIVVYEQTGVDGLREVGHRIGMVEEVDAAKFAEIVPKTGAAP
;
A
#
# COMPACT_ATOMS: atom_id res chain seq x y z
N MET A 1 -0.34 -55.97 69.45
CA MET A 1 -1.53 -55.13 69.25
C MET A 1 -1.12 -53.74 68.92
N LYS A 2 -1.26 -53.32 67.67
CA LYS A 2 -1.59 -51.94 67.22
C LYS A 2 -1.49 -51.90 65.70
N ARG A 3 -2.58 -51.59 65.06
CA ARG A 3 -2.78 -51.56 63.62
C ARG A 3 -2.25 -50.24 63.08
N CYS A 4 -1.42 -50.27 62.04
CA CYS A 4 -1.05 -49.11 61.24
C CYS A 4 -1.96 -49.08 60.03
N ASN A 5 -2.74 -47.99 59.88
CA ASN A 5 -3.52 -47.68 58.71
C ASN A 5 -2.61 -47.05 57.69
N SER A 6 -2.52 -47.68 56.51
CA SER A 6 -1.91 -47.09 55.35
C SER A 6 -2.92 -46.19 54.62
N ALA A 7 -2.69 -44.92 54.62
CA ALA A 7 -3.43 -43.99 53.80
C ALA A 7 -2.76 -43.91 52.41
N SER A 8 -3.47 -44.42 51.40
CA SER A 8 -3.07 -44.26 49.99
C SER A 8 -3.34 -42.85 49.52
N LEU A 9 -2.28 -42.14 49.22
CA LEU A 9 -2.38 -40.81 48.58
C LEU A 9 -2.43 -41.01 47.05
N VAL A 10 -3.60 -40.81 46.48
CA VAL A 10 -3.79 -40.81 45.03
C VAL A 10 -3.43 -39.44 44.50
N LEU A 11 -2.27 -39.37 43.82
CA LEU A 11 -1.82 -38.15 43.13
C LEU A 11 -2.49 -38.08 41.78
N ALA A 12 -3.52 -37.25 41.66
CA ALA A 12 -4.15 -36.95 40.37
C ALA A 12 -3.29 -35.99 39.57
N LEU A 13 -2.61 -36.52 38.54
CA LEU A 13 -1.82 -35.73 37.60
C LEU A 13 -2.75 -35.09 36.58
N SER A 14 -3.14 -33.83 36.80
CA SER A 14 -3.91 -33.03 35.85
C SER A 14 -3.00 -32.60 34.72
N ALA A 15 -3.11 -33.26 33.56
CA ALA A 15 -2.48 -32.81 32.33
C ALA A 15 -3.21 -31.57 31.81
N LEU A 16 -2.62 -30.37 32.01
CA LEU A 16 -3.02 -29.17 31.32
C LEU A 16 -2.53 -29.28 29.86
N THR A 17 -3.43 -29.63 28.96
CA THR A 17 -3.22 -29.48 27.53
C THR A 17 -3.34 -27.99 27.19
N LEU A 18 -2.20 -27.31 27.08
CA LEU A 18 -2.09 -26.00 26.46
C LEU A 18 -2.38 -26.16 24.97
N ILE A 19 -3.63 -25.92 24.57
CA ILE A 19 -4.00 -25.71 23.18
C ILE A 19 -3.39 -24.35 22.81
N GLY A 20 -2.16 -24.37 22.34
CA GLY A 20 -1.53 -23.24 21.71
C GLY A 20 -2.27 -22.93 20.40
N CYS A 21 -3.14 -21.90 20.40
CA CYS A 21 -3.55 -21.25 19.16
C CYS A 21 -2.30 -20.64 18.51
N SER A 22 -1.63 -21.46 17.70
CA SER A 22 -0.68 -20.97 16.72
C SER A 22 -1.50 -20.30 15.61
N SER A 23 -1.98 -19.08 15.84
CA SER A 23 -2.29 -18.16 14.77
C SER A 23 -0.94 -17.78 14.15
N GLY A 24 -0.47 -18.65 13.27
CA GLY A 24 0.62 -18.36 12.34
C GLY A 24 0.18 -17.28 11.37
N GLY A 25 -0.03 -16.08 11.86
CA GLY A 25 0.08 -14.89 11.06
C GLY A 25 1.56 -14.76 10.72
N SER A 26 1.99 -15.34 9.60
CA SER A 26 3.17 -14.85 8.93
C SER A 26 2.86 -13.40 8.56
N SER A 27 3.15 -12.49 9.49
CA SER A 27 3.41 -11.11 9.12
C SER A 27 4.69 -11.18 8.29
N GLU A 28 4.54 -11.54 6.99
CA GLU A 28 5.47 -11.06 6.01
C GLU A 28 5.55 -9.57 6.31
N VAL A 29 6.69 -9.15 6.79
CA VAL A 29 7.07 -7.73 6.84
C VAL A 29 7.01 -7.34 5.37
N ARG A 30 5.81 -6.91 4.92
CA ARG A 30 5.65 -6.31 3.61
C ARG A 30 6.73 -5.26 3.56
N GLU A 31 7.66 -5.40 2.64
CA GLU A 31 8.68 -4.37 2.40
C GLU A 31 7.90 -3.09 2.07
N LYS A 32 7.57 -2.33 3.10
CA LYS A 32 6.87 -1.02 3.01
C LYS A 32 7.66 0.00 2.19
N GLY A 33 8.78 -0.44 1.60
CA GLY A 33 9.77 0.47 1.02
C GLY A 33 9.53 0.86 -0.43
N PHE A 34 8.98 0.00 -1.26
CA PHE A 34 9.01 0.22 -2.71
C PHE A 34 7.68 -0.13 -3.38
N SER A 35 6.72 0.79 -3.29
CA SER A 35 5.50 0.70 -4.10
C SER A 35 5.58 1.67 -5.30
N HIS A 36 4.94 1.30 -6.40
CA HIS A 36 4.83 2.18 -7.57
C HIS A 36 4.00 3.43 -7.25
N VAL A 37 3.00 3.35 -6.37
CA VAL A 37 2.26 4.53 -5.87
C VAL A 37 3.22 5.52 -5.23
N ARG A 38 4.10 5.06 -4.34
CA ARG A 38 5.09 5.93 -3.66
C ARG A 38 6.05 6.57 -4.66
N LEU A 39 6.56 5.79 -5.59
CA LEU A 39 7.48 6.29 -6.60
C LEU A 39 6.79 7.30 -7.52
N LEU A 40 5.64 6.97 -8.10
CA LEU A 40 4.87 7.88 -8.96
C LEU A 40 4.44 9.15 -8.22
N THR A 41 4.05 9.05 -6.95
CA THR A 41 3.71 10.21 -6.12
C THR A 41 4.89 11.18 -6.01
N SER A 42 6.07 10.65 -5.69
CA SER A 42 7.30 11.46 -5.59
C SER A 42 7.67 12.10 -6.95
N LEU A 43 7.55 11.33 -8.02
CA LEU A 43 7.82 11.79 -9.38
C LEU A 43 6.81 12.84 -9.84
N HIS A 44 5.52 12.64 -9.54
CA HIS A 44 4.47 13.61 -9.84
C HIS A 44 4.69 14.93 -9.12
N THR A 45 5.03 14.88 -7.82
CA THR A 45 5.35 16.08 -7.02
C THR A 45 6.52 16.82 -7.62
N ARG A 46 7.59 16.11 -8.00
CA ARG A 46 8.77 16.71 -8.64
C ARG A 46 8.44 17.35 -9.99
N VAL A 47 7.81 16.60 -10.90
CA VAL A 47 7.43 17.10 -12.23
C VAL A 47 6.48 18.28 -12.12
N SER A 48 5.49 18.22 -11.21
CA SER A 48 4.58 19.35 -10.99
C SER A 48 5.30 20.59 -10.48
N SER A 49 6.32 20.42 -9.63
CA SER A 49 7.15 21.52 -9.15
C SER A 49 8.00 22.14 -10.27
N GLU A 50 8.58 21.30 -11.13
CA GLU A 50 9.38 21.75 -12.28
C GLU A 50 8.53 22.48 -13.35
N LEU A 51 7.28 22.03 -13.56
CA LEU A 51 6.34 22.64 -14.50
C LEU A 51 5.57 23.84 -13.93
N GLY A 52 5.56 24.01 -12.60
CA GLY A 52 4.71 24.99 -11.90
C GLY A 52 3.21 24.66 -11.93
N ARG A 53 2.84 23.47 -12.41
CA ARG A 53 1.46 22.95 -12.53
C ARG A 53 1.47 21.43 -12.60
N TYR A 54 0.30 20.79 -12.55
CA TYR A 54 0.21 19.37 -12.85
C TYR A 54 0.55 19.08 -14.32
N PRO A 55 1.14 17.91 -14.62
CA PRO A 55 1.24 17.43 -16.00
C PRO A 55 -0.16 17.40 -16.63
N LYS A 56 -0.30 17.86 -17.86
CA LYS A 56 -1.63 17.95 -18.51
C LYS A 56 -2.23 16.57 -18.82
N ASP A 57 -1.36 15.59 -19.08
CA ASP A 57 -1.69 14.23 -19.47
C ASP A 57 -0.53 13.27 -19.18
N GLU A 58 -0.76 11.99 -19.39
CA GLU A 58 0.24 10.93 -19.21
C GLU A 58 1.44 11.09 -20.13
N GLY A 59 1.22 11.56 -21.37
CA GLY A 59 2.30 11.76 -22.35
C GLY A 59 3.29 12.83 -21.89
N GLU A 60 2.80 13.98 -21.40
CA GLU A 60 3.65 15.03 -20.83
C GLU A 60 4.39 14.53 -19.57
N PHE A 61 3.70 13.76 -18.72
CA PHE A 61 4.32 13.20 -17.53
C PHE A 61 5.45 12.23 -17.88
N LYS A 62 5.20 11.25 -18.77
CA LYS A 62 6.23 10.31 -19.25
C LYS A 62 7.40 11.02 -19.93
N ALA A 63 7.12 12.04 -20.73
CA ALA A 63 8.17 12.84 -21.38
C ALA A 63 9.05 13.60 -20.35
N ALA A 64 8.45 14.10 -19.28
CA ALA A 64 9.19 14.72 -18.18
C ALA A 64 10.06 13.71 -17.43
N LEU A 65 9.53 12.50 -17.16
CA LEU A 65 10.30 11.41 -16.53
C LEU A 65 11.51 11.00 -17.38
N GLY A 66 11.37 10.93 -18.70
CA GLY A 66 12.46 10.61 -19.62
C GLY A 66 13.59 11.66 -19.61
N LYS A 67 13.29 12.92 -19.26
CA LYS A 67 14.27 14.01 -19.15
C LYS A 67 14.96 14.07 -17.78
N ALA A 68 14.41 13.42 -16.78
CA ALA A 68 14.82 13.58 -15.37
C ALA A 68 16.09 12.81 -14.98
N ASN A 69 16.87 12.28 -15.92
CA ASN A 69 18.08 11.45 -15.68
C ASN A 69 17.84 10.27 -14.71
N LEU A 70 16.62 9.78 -14.63
CA LEU A 70 16.25 8.62 -13.82
C LEU A 70 16.52 7.35 -14.64
N THR A 71 17.30 6.43 -14.07
CA THR A 71 17.53 5.14 -14.72
C THR A 71 16.39 4.18 -14.35
N LEU A 72 16.00 3.31 -15.28
CA LEU A 72 15.00 2.26 -15.04
C LEU A 72 15.45 1.35 -13.90
N ASP A 73 16.76 1.06 -13.81
CA ASP A 73 17.34 0.26 -12.72
C ASP A 73 17.11 0.90 -11.34
N ALA A 74 17.32 2.23 -11.23
CA ALA A 74 17.06 2.93 -9.96
C ALA A 74 15.58 2.89 -9.58
N MET A 75 14.70 2.86 -10.57
CA MET A 75 13.25 2.71 -10.39
C MET A 75 12.81 1.25 -10.25
N LYS A 76 13.73 0.26 -10.42
CA LYS A 76 13.46 -1.18 -10.37
C LYS A 76 12.34 -1.61 -11.33
N VAL A 77 12.35 -1.08 -12.54
CA VAL A 77 11.38 -1.39 -13.61
C VAL A 77 12.10 -1.61 -14.93
N ASN A 78 11.48 -2.35 -15.84
CA ASN A 78 12.00 -2.61 -17.18
C ASN A 78 11.57 -1.54 -18.20
N SER A 79 10.51 -0.81 -17.91
CA SER A 79 10.02 0.30 -18.72
C SER A 79 9.31 1.35 -17.86
N ILE A 80 9.17 2.58 -18.40
CA ILE A 80 8.40 3.64 -17.74
C ILE A 80 6.93 3.21 -17.58
N ASP A 81 6.38 2.48 -18.53
CA ASP A 81 4.98 2.02 -18.49
C ASP A 81 4.71 1.08 -17.31
N GLU A 82 5.70 0.28 -16.90
CA GLU A 82 5.58 -0.60 -15.74
C GLU A 82 5.31 0.17 -14.44
N LEU A 83 5.77 1.43 -14.33
CA LEU A 83 5.50 2.26 -13.16
C LEU A 83 4.00 2.52 -12.94
N PHE A 84 3.21 2.51 -14.02
CA PHE A 84 1.79 2.79 -13.98
C PHE A 84 0.93 1.57 -13.63
N ILE A 85 1.58 0.46 -13.30
CA ILE A 85 0.93 -0.77 -12.82
C ILE A 85 1.30 -0.99 -11.35
N SER A 86 0.28 -1.19 -10.51
CA SER A 86 0.51 -1.53 -9.10
C SER A 86 1.22 -2.88 -8.97
N LYS A 87 2.30 -2.94 -8.21
CA LYS A 87 2.98 -4.22 -7.86
C LYS A 87 2.17 -5.07 -6.89
N ARG A 88 1.17 -4.50 -6.25
CA ARG A 88 0.39 -5.17 -5.22
C ARG A 88 -0.73 -6.03 -5.82
N ASP A 89 -1.46 -5.49 -6.78
CA ASP A 89 -2.63 -6.15 -7.39
C ASP A 89 -2.53 -6.32 -8.91
N GLY A 90 -1.46 -5.81 -9.53
CA GLY A 90 -1.26 -5.89 -10.98
C GLY A 90 -2.20 -5.02 -11.80
N GLN A 91 -2.96 -4.13 -11.16
CA GLN A 91 -3.91 -3.25 -11.84
C GLN A 91 -3.29 -1.90 -12.20
N PRO A 92 -3.81 -1.22 -13.24
CA PRO A 92 -3.37 0.13 -13.56
C PRO A 92 -3.58 1.09 -12.39
N LEU A 93 -2.58 1.92 -12.14
CA LEU A 93 -2.68 3.03 -11.20
C LEU A 93 -3.39 4.21 -11.85
N VAL A 94 -4.14 4.96 -11.05
CA VAL A 94 -4.71 6.23 -11.49
C VAL A 94 -3.75 7.35 -11.11
N VAL A 95 -3.37 8.16 -12.09
CA VAL A 95 -2.57 9.38 -11.89
C VAL A 95 -3.42 10.58 -12.25
N VAL A 96 -3.42 11.60 -11.41
CA VAL A 96 -4.21 12.83 -11.61
C VAL A 96 -3.45 13.78 -12.50
N TYR A 97 -4.07 14.20 -13.60
CA TYR A 97 -3.53 15.11 -14.59
C TYR A 97 -4.34 16.41 -14.70
N GLY A 98 -3.73 17.43 -15.30
CA GLY A 98 -4.35 18.71 -15.62
C GLY A 98 -4.59 19.59 -14.41
N GLN A 99 -5.43 19.16 -13.49
CA GLN A 99 -5.78 19.90 -12.27
C GLN A 99 -6.01 18.97 -11.08
N ALA A 100 -5.87 19.51 -9.88
CA ALA A 100 -6.19 18.78 -8.66
C ALA A 100 -7.65 18.32 -8.64
N LEU A 101 -7.91 17.19 -8.03
CA LEU A 101 -9.27 16.74 -7.74
C LEU A 101 -9.93 17.72 -6.78
N PRO A 102 -11.19 18.11 -6.98
CA PRO A 102 -11.88 19.06 -6.11
C PRO A 102 -11.89 18.60 -4.64
N GLY A 103 -11.36 19.43 -3.76
CA GLY A 103 -11.32 19.13 -2.32
C GLY A 103 -10.36 18.02 -1.90
N SER A 104 -9.49 17.56 -2.80
CA SER A 104 -8.53 16.48 -2.53
C SER A 104 -7.13 16.87 -2.98
N ASP A 105 -6.13 16.38 -2.29
CA ASP A 105 -4.71 16.53 -2.64
C ASP A 105 -4.10 15.24 -3.18
N ILE A 106 -4.94 14.25 -3.50
CA ILE A 106 -4.53 12.96 -4.07
C ILE A 106 -4.03 13.16 -5.49
N VAL A 107 -2.89 12.55 -5.80
CA VAL A 107 -2.24 12.63 -7.12
C VAL A 107 -2.04 11.26 -7.78
N VAL A 108 -1.95 10.19 -7.00
CA VAL A 108 -1.82 8.79 -7.48
C VAL A 108 -2.60 7.87 -6.57
N TYR A 109 -3.29 6.85 -7.10
CA TYR A 109 -3.95 5.86 -6.25
C TYR A 109 -4.20 4.53 -6.96
N GLU A 110 -4.38 3.47 -6.16
CA GLU A 110 -4.83 2.14 -6.59
C GLU A 110 -6.35 2.13 -6.79
N GLN A 111 -6.81 1.54 -7.90
CA GLN A 111 -8.25 1.38 -8.15
C GLN A 111 -8.86 0.28 -7.29
N THR A 112 -8.16 -0.83 -7.14
CA THR A 112 -8.64 -2.03 -6.44
C THR A 112 -7.95 -2.22 -5.10
N GLY A 113 -6.60 -2.28 -5.10
CA GLY A 113 -5.81 -2.55 -3.92
C GLY A 113 -5.82 -4.03 -3.50
N VAL A 114 -5.34 -4.32 -2.29
CA VAL A 114 -5.21 -5.68 -1.75
C VAL A 114 -5.83 -5.74 -0.37
N ASP A 115 -6.57 -6.82 -0.09
CA ASP A 115 -7.24 -7.06 1.20
C ASP A 115 -8.19 -5.92 1.62
N GLY A 116 -8.82 -5.25 0.66
CA GLY A 116 -9.70 -4.11 0.90
C GLY A 116 -8.99 -2.79 1.19
N LEU A 117 -7.66 -2.77 1.16
CA LEU A 117 -6.83 -1.60 1.37
C LEU A 117 -6.23 -1.11 0.05
N ARG A 118 -6.22 0.20 -0.16
CA ARG A 118 -5.65 0.89 -1.32
C ARG A 118 -4.55 1.83 -0.89
N GLU A 119 -3.45 1.85 -1.64
CA GLU A 119 -2.47 2.92 -1.47
C GLU A 119 -2.94 4.18 -2.20
N VAL A 120 -2.83 5.31 -1.52
CA VAL A 120 -3.09 6.65 -2.07
C VAL A 120 -1.92 7.56 -1.80
N GLY A 121 -1.52 8.30 -2.81
CA GLY A 121 -0.40 9.25 -2.78
C GLY A 121 -0.89 10.69 -2.85
N HIS A 122 -0.40 11.50 -1.92
CA HIS A 122 -0.74 12.91 -1.75
C HIS A 122 0.27 13.82 -2.44
N ARG A 123 -0.17 14.97 -2.88
CA ARG A 123 0.66 16.00 -3.54
C ARG A 123 1.93 16.35 -2.79
N ILE A 124 1.90 16.26 -1.45
CA ILE A 124 3.07 16.52 -0.60
C ILE A 124 4.09 15.37 -0.56
N GLY A 125 3.86 14.28 -1.31
CA GLY A 125 4.74 13.12 -1.36
C GLY A 125 4.43 12.04 -0.31
N MET A 126 3.43 12.23 0.55
CA MET A 126 2.98 11.22 1.50
C MET A 126 2.20 10.12 0.79
N VAL A 127 2.33 8.88 1.27
CA VAL A 127 1.53 7.73 0.82
C VAL A 127 0.96 7.03 2.04
N GLU A 128 -0.34 6.78 2.03
CA GLU A 128 -1.05 6.02 3.05
C GLU A 128 -1.83 4.85 2.46
N GLU A 129 -2.14 3.86 3.28
CA GLU A 129 -3.10 2.82 2.97
C GLU A 129 -4.44 3.17 3.59
N VAL A 130 -5.51 3.10 2.80
CA VAL A 130 -6.86 3.44 3.23
C VAL A 130 -7.84 2.32 2.88
N ASP A 131 -8.85 2.14 3.71
CA ASP A 131 -9.97 1.25 3.43
C ASP A 131 -10.97 1.88 2.43
N ALA A 132 -11.99 1.12 2.05
CA ALA A 132 -12.98 1.57 1.07
C ALA A 132 -13.79 2.79 1.55
N ALA A 133 -14.05 2.91 2.86
CA ALA A 133 -14.81 4.02 3.43
C ALA A 133 -13.99 5.31 3.36
N LYS A 134 -12.75 5.26 3.83
CA LYS A 134 -11.82 6.39 3.78
C LYS A 134 -11.48 6.78 2.33
N PHE A 135 -11.28 5.78 1.45
CA PHE A 135 -11.05 6.04 0.04
C PHE A 135 -12.19 6.84 -0.60
N ALA A 136 -13.45 6.46 -0.33
CA ALA A 136 -14.62 7.16 -0.86
C ALA A 136 -14.78 8.60 -0.33
N GLU A 137 -14.19 8.89 0.85
CA GLU A 137 -14.17 10.23 1.44
C GLU A 137 -13.13 11.14 0.76
N ILE A 138 -11.89 10.60 0.51
CA ILE A 138 -10.75 11.42 0.08
C ILE A 138 -10.55 11.46 -1.45
N VAL A 139 -11.03 10.43 -2.17
CA VAL A 139 -11.01 10.40 -3.63
C VAL A 139 -12.41 10.72 -4.14
N PRO A 140 -12.67 11.96 -4.59
CA PRO A 140 -13.97 12.34 -5.13
C PRO A 140 -14.36 11.39 -6.26
N LYS A 141 -15.64 11.01 -6.32
CA LYS A 141 -16.19 10.32 -7.48
C LYS A 141 -16.16 11.29 -8.65
N THR A 142 -15.02 11.43 -9.28
CA THR A 142 -14.94 12.07 -10.60
C THR A 142 -15.75 11.18 -11.53
N GLY A 143 -16.82 11.73 -12.06
CA GLY A 143 -17.51 11.09 -13.17
C GLY A 143 -16.44 10.69 -14.17
N ALA A 144 -16.45 9.42 -14.59
CA ALA A 144 -15.41 8.78 -15.37
C ALA A 144 -14.72 9.78 -16.31
N ALA A 145 -13.40 9.92 -16.11
CA ALA A 145 -12.60 10.51 -17.16
C ALA A 145 -12.73 9.64 -18.40
N PRO A 146 -12.82 10.23 -19.58
CA PRO A 146 -13.07 9.55 -20.84
C PRO A 146 -12.00 8.52 -21.18
#